data_e0ff250d02a54eb27c062f49afb488a7
#
_entry.id   e0ff250d02a54eb27c062f49afb488a7
#
_cell.length_a   1.000
_cell.length_b   1.000
_cell.length_c   1.000
_cell.angle_alpha   90.00
_cell.angle_beta   90.00
_cell.angle_gamma   90.00
#
_symmetry.space_group_name_H-M   'P 1'
#
loop_
_entity.id
_entity.type
_entity.pdbx_description
1 polymer ?
#
loop_
_entity_poly.entity_id
_entity_poly.type
_entity_poly.pdbx_seq_one_letter_code
_entity_poly.pdbx_strand_id
1 'polypeptide(L)'
;MDAVLNPLIHSVPEIFRQEGWHYEINDGKLSVNGVVYNEMKGALSAPDRVIAEEINAALFDNTYGVNSGGDPAVIPELSYEAFCNFHKKLYHPSNALMCLYGDMDLDRVLALADSYLDKYTPSAREHVGGATKLTAPKSVTKAYPINAGDDPEGKAFYMRGWVIDHRCMREISAMEIIADALFNAEAAPVKRALMQSGLCGNAQAYGDPGIKYPTCYLMLSDVKADGFDKLSGIIDSAIKDIAQKGLDKKLLEACLNRYEFGRREEPAYYPKGIELCI
;
A
#
# COMPACT_ATOMS: atom_id res chain seq x y z
N MET A 1 -22.25 5.51 -10.40
CA MET A 1 -22.13 6.94 -10.79
C MET A 1 -22.85 7.85 -9.80
N ASP A 2 -24.11 7.59 -9.47
CA ASP A 2 -24.89 8.49 -8.60
C ASP A 2 -24.21 8.71 -7.23
N ALA A 3 -23.90 7.65 -6.51
CA ALA A 3 -23.26 7.76 -5.20
C ALA A 3 -21.87 8.45 -5.22
N VAL A 4 -21.18 8.46 -6.36
CA VAL A 4 -19.86 9.09 -6.50
C VAL A 4 -19.98 10.56 -6.90
N LEU A 5 -20.87 10.86 -7.86
CA LEU A 5 -20.99 12.21 -8.42
C LEU A 5 -22.02 13.08 -7.69
N ASN A 6 -23.04 12.46 -7.09
CA ASN A 6 -24.12 13.16 -6.36
C ASN A 6 -24.32 12.57 -4.95
N PRO A 7 -23.29 12.45 -4.11
CA PRO A 7 -23.45 11.84 -2.80
C PRO A 7 -24.31 12.72 -1.88
N LEU A 8 -25.11 12.06 -1.05
CA LEU A 8 -26.00 12.72 -0.09
C LEU A 8 -25.27 13.56 0.96
N ILE A 9 -23.98 13.36 1.14
CA ILE A 9 -23.14 14.11 2.09
C ILE A 9 -23.22 15.64 1.90
N HIS A 10 -23.50 16.13 0.69
CA HIS A 10 -23.62 17.55 0.42
C HIS A 10 -24.92 18.18 0.95
N SER A 11 -25.94 17.37 1.20
CA SER A 11 -27.25 17.81 1.68
C SER A 11 -27.56 17.32 3.09
N VAL A 12 -26.85 16.30 3.59
CA VAL A 12 -27.08 15.65 4.89
C VAL A 12 -25.77 15.59 5.69
N PRO A 13 -25.41 16.64 6.44
CA PRO A 13 -24.17 16.70 7.22
C PRO A 13 -24.01 15.58 8.26
N GLU A 14 -25.12 14.99 8.70
CA GLU A 14 -25.15 13.90 9.66
C GLU A 14 -24.42 12.66 9.14
N ILE A 15 -24.40 12.44 7.81
CA ILE A 15 -23.66 11.35 7.18
C ILE A 15 -22.16 11.50 7.45
N PHE A 16 -21.62 12.72 7.32
CA PHE A 16 -20.21 12.97 7.64
C PHE A 16 -19.91 12.68 9.12
N ARG A 17 -20.81 13.04 10.03
CA ARG A 17 -20.62 12.77 11.46
C ARG A 17 -20.67 11.28 11.78
N GLN A 18 -21.57 10.56 11.14
CA GLN A 18 -21.69 9.10 11.33
C GLN A 18 -20.50 8.36 10.71
N GLU A 19 -20.21 8.63 9.46
CA GLU A 19 -19.20 7.88 8.69
C GLU A 19 -17.77 8.35 8.99
N GLY A 20 -17.56 9.65 9.11
CA GLY A 20 -16.23 10.21 9.36
C GLY A 20 -15.86 10.16 10.84
N TRP A 21 -16.31 11.15 11.60
CA TRP A 21 -16.08 11.22 13.03
C TRP A 21 -17.06 12.17 13.75
N HIS A 22 -17.26 11.92 15.05
CA HIS A 22 -18.02 12.77 15.97
C HIS A 22 -17.56 12.57 17.41
N TYR A 23 -17.94 13.49 18.29
CA TYR A 23 -17.80 13.28 19.72
C TYR A 23 -18.96 12.48 20.27
N GLU A 24 -18.66 11.53 21.14
CA GLU A 24 -19.62 10.70 21.86
C GLU A 24 -19.33 10.74 23.37
N ILE A 25 -20.38 10.72 24.18
CA ILE A 25 -20.26 10.61 25.63
C ILE A 25 -20.70 9.20 26.04
N ASN A 26 -19.75 8.39 26.49
CA ASN A 26 -19.96 7.05 26.99
C ASN A 26 -19.57 6.98 28.48
N ASP A 27 -20.49 6.61 29.33
CA ASP A 27 -20.28 6.53 30.78
C ASP A 27 -19.68 7.81 31.39
N GLY A 28 -20.12 8.97 30.90
CA GLY A 28 -19.66 10.28 31.35
C GLY A 28 -18.27 10.69 30.84
N LYS A 29 -17.67 9.91 29.94
CA LYS A 29 -16.38 10.21 29.31
C LYS A 29 -16.59 10.62 27.85
N LEU A 30 -15.94 11.72 27.47
CA LEU A 30 -15.89 12.15 26.07
C LEU A 30 -14.94 11.26 25.28
N SER A 31 -15.40 10.76 24.15
CA SER A 31 -14.63 9.97 23.20
C SER A 31 -14.89 10.42 21.77
N VAL A 32 -14.01 10.05 20.85
CA VAL A 32 -14.20 10.20 19.41
C VAL A 32 -14.70 8.88 18.86
N ASN A 33 -15.73 8.93 18.02
CA ASN A 33 -16.33 7.80 17.35
C ASN A 33 -16.59 8.17 15.88
N GLY A 34 -16.82 7.17 15.02
CA GLY A 34 -17.10 7.30 13.59
C GLY A 34 -16.64 6.05 12.85
N VAL A 35 -17.29 5.72 11.74
CA VAL A 35 -16.97 4.48 11.01
C VAL A 35 -15.52 4.50 10.52
N VAL A 36 -15.15 5.52 9.73
CA VAL A 36 -13.78 5.65 9.20
C VAL A 36 -12.75 5.84 10.30
N TYR A 37 -13.06 6.65 11.31
CA TYR A 37 -12.17 6.83 12.47
C TYR A 37 -11.84 5.50 13.16
N ASN A 38 -12.85 4.70 13.45
CA ASN A 38 -12.68 3.41 14.13
C ASN A 38 -11.99 2.38 13.25
N GLU A 39 -12.30 2.35 11.94
CA GLU A 39 -11.66 1.48 10.97
C GLU A 39 -10.15 1.77 10.90
N MET A 40 -9.78 3.04 10.75
CA MET A 40 -8.38 3.44 10.69
C MET A 40 -7.64 3.22 12.00
N LYS A 41 -8.30 3.45 13.14
CA LYS A 41 -7.74 3.15 14.46
C LYS A 41 -7.50 1.63 14.62
N GLY A 42 -8.42 0.80 14.13
CA GLY A 42 -8.26 -0.65 14.09
C GLY A 42 -7.13 -1.09 13.16
N ALA A 43 -7.09 -0.57 11.95
CA ALA A 43 -6.06 -0.88 10.97
C ALA A 43 -4.64 -0.56 11.48
N LEU A 44 -4.45 0.61 12.10
CA LEU A 44 -3.17 1.04 12.65
C LEU A 44 -2.81 0.39 14.01
N SER A 45 -3.62 -0.52 14.52
CA SER A 45 -3.26 -1.35 15.68
C SER A 45 -2.40 -2.56 15.29
N ALA A 46 -2.37 -2.93 14.00
CA ALA A 46 -1.60 -4.06 13.50
C ALA A 46 -0.15 -3.62 13.17
N PRO A 47 0.88 -4.29 13.73
CA PRO A 47 2.27 -3.86 13.58
C PRO A 47 2.78 -3.86 12.14
N ASP A 48 2.36 -4.84 11.34
CA ASP A 48 2.68 -4.93 9.92
C ASP A 48 2.11 -3.75 9.12
N ARG A 49 0.95 -3.23 9.53
CA ARG A 49 0.37 -2.04 8.92
C ARG A 49 1.13 -0.78 9.32
N VAL A 50 1.49 -0.64 10.59
CA VAL A 50 2.28 0.50 11.08
C VAL A 50 3.61 0.58 10.33
N ILE A 51 4.36 -0.53 10.21
CA ILE A 51 5.65 -0.51 9.53
C ILE A 51 5.51 -0.24 8.02
N ALA A 52 4.45 -0.73 7.37
CA ALA A 52 4.18 -0.46 5.97
C ALA A 52 3.90 1.03 5.70
N GLU A 53 3.20 1.71 6.59
CA GLU A 53 2.96 3.14 6.47
C GLU A 53 4.22 3.98 6.74
N GLU A 54 4.98 3.64 7.77
CA GLU A 54 6.22 4.35 8.08
C GLU A 54 7.27 4.21 6.95
N ILE A 55 7.35 3.05 6.29
CA ILE A 55 8.28 2.90 5.17
C ILE A 55 7.84 3.68 3.95
N ASN A 56 6.54 3.73 3.64
CA ASN A 56 6.03 4.54 2.55
C ASN A 56 6.25 6.04 2.81
N ALA A 57 6.00 6.52 4.03
CA ALA A 57 6.30 7.89 4.43
C ALA A 57 7.81 8.21 4.39
N ALA A 58 8.67 7.21 4.58
CA ALA A 58 10.12 7.39 4.43
C ALA A 58 10.58 7.43 2.96
N LEU A 59 9.93 6.63 2.10
CA LEU A 59 10.29 6.52 0.68
C LEU A 59 9.73 7.67 -0.17
N PHE A 60 8.57 8.23 0.19
CA PHE A 60 7.84 9.17 -0.65
C PHE A 60 7.51 10.47 0.11
N ASP A 61 7.69 11.59 -0.57
CA ASP A 61 7.32 12.94 -0.10
C ASP A 61 6.02 13.46 -0.75
N ASN A 62 5.25 12.57 -1.38
CA ASN A 62 3.99 12.86 -2.06
C ASN A 62 2.86 11.98 -1.51
N THR A 63 1.75 11.85 -2.26
CA THR A 63 0.59 11.06 -1.87
C THR A 63 0.86 9.58 -1.65
N TYR A 64 1.93 9.01 -2.18
CA TYR A 64 2.33 7.63 -1.87
C TYR A 64 2.89 7.46 -0.45
N GLY A 65 3.32 8.55 0.18
CA GLY A 65 3.81 8.55 1.56
C GLY A 65 2.72 8.78 2.62
N VAL A 66 1.45 8.88 2.23
CA VAL A 66 0.33 9.08 3.16
C VAL A 66 -0.71 8.00 3.00
N ASN A 67 -1.35 7.64 4.10
CA ASN A 67 -2.45 6.67 4.10
C ASN A 67 -3.72 7.31 3.50
N SER A 68 -4.28 6.66 2.48
CA SER A 68 -5.52 7.13 1.83
C SER A 68 -6.75 7.06 2.74
N GLY A 69 -6.76 6.19 3.74
CA GLY A 69 -7.84 6.09 4.73
C GLY A 69 -7.76 7.15 5.83
N GLY A 70 -6.63 7.85 5.95
CA GLY A 70 -6.39 8.89 6.93
C GLY A 70 -5.72 8.41 8.21
N ASP A 71 -5.18 9.37 8.97
CA ASP A 71 -4.58 9.12 10.29
C ASP A 71 -5.62 9.38 11.39
N PRO A 72 -5.91 8.43 12.28
CA PRO A 72 -6.83 8.62 13.40
C PRO A 72 -6.46 9.78 14.33
N ALA A 73 -5.20 10.17 14.39
CA ALA A 73 -4.77 11.33 15.14
C ALA A 73 -5.21 12.66 14.48
N VAL A 74 -5.39 12.66 13.15
CA VAL A 74 -5.71 13.85 12.35
C VAL A 74 -7.17 13.87 11.90
N ILE A 75 -7.81 12.72 11.71
CA ILE A 75 -9.23 12.63 11.29
C ILE A 75 -10.15 13.55 12.10
N PRO A 76 -10.01 13.69 13.46
CA PRO A 76 -10.86 14.57 14.24
C PRO A 76 -10.64 16.09 13.99
N GLU A 77 -9.63 16.45 13.23
CA GLU A 77 -9.39 17.85 12.81
C GLU A 77 -10.12 18.19 11.50
N LEU A 78 -10.62 17.18 10.77
CA LEU A 78 -11.29 17.37 9.50
C LEU A 78 -12.68 17.98 9.70
N SER A 79 -12.90 19.16 9.15
CA SER A 79 -14.22 19.79 9.15
C SER A 79 -15.09 19.25 8.00
N TYR A 80 -16.41 19.29 8.22
CA TYR A 80 -17.38 18.97 7.17
C TYR A 80 -17.20 19.82 5.90
N GLU A 81 -16.90 21.10 6.06
CA GLU A 81 -16.67 22.00 4.92
C GLU A 81 -15.43 21.59 4.13
N ALA A 82 -14.31 21.32 4.81
CA ALA A 82 -13.08 20.85 4.16
C ALA A 82 -13.30 19.53 3.40
N PHE A 83 -14.02 18.59 4.02
CA PHE A 83 -14.40 17.32 3.39
C PHE A 83 -15.25 17.51 2.14
N CYS A 84 -16.29 18.32 2.19
CA CYS A 84 -17.14 18.62 1.03
C CYS A 84 -16.39 19.33 -0.09
N ASN A 85 -15.48 20.24 0.24
CA ASN A 85 -14.64 20.93 -0.75
C ASN A 85 -13.64 19.99 -1.42
N PHE A 86 -13.07 19.06 -0.66
CA PHE A 86 -12.20 18.00 -1.20
C PHE A 86 -12.96 17.14 -2.22
N HIS A 87 -14.16 16.67 -1.88
CA HIS A 87 -15.00 15.91 -2.78
C HIS A 87 -15.30 16.69 -4.07
N LYS A 88 -15.81 17.92 -3.95
CA LYS A 88 -16.13 18.78 -5.11
C LYS A 88 -14.94 19.01 -6.04
N LYS A 89 -13.75 19.15 -5.45
CA LYS A 89 -12.53 19.40 -6.21
C LYS A 89 -12.05 18.16 -6.96
N LEU A 90 -12.02 17.00 -6.30
CA LEU A 90 -11.34 15.81 -6.82
C LEU A 90 -12.27 14.82 -7.52
N TYR A 91 -13.56 14.77 -7.11
CA TYR A 91 -14.57 13.86 -7.69
C TYR A 91 -15.29 14.47 -8.89
N HIS A 92 -14.57 15.26 -9.67
CA HIS A 92 -15.05 15.80 -10.92
C HIS A 92 -14.81 14.80 -12.06
N PRO A 93 -15.75 14.62 -13.02
CA PRO A 93 -15.60 13.66 -14.14
C PRO A 93 -14.32 13.86 -14.95
N SER A 94 -13.86 15.11 -15.13
CA SER A 94 -12.59 15.39 -15.81
C SER A 94 -11.36 14.80 -15.10
N ASN A 95 -11.50 14.45 -13.83
CA ASN A 95 -10.44 13.83 -13.00
C ASN A 95 -10.62 12.31 -12.86
N ALA A 96 -11.60 11.73 -13.54
CA ALA A 96 -11.93 10.30 -13.45
C ALA A 96 -11.54 9.55 -14.72
N LEU A 97 -11.31 8.26 -14.58
CA LEU A 97 -11.23 7.29 -15.66
C LEU A 97 -12.33 6.25 -15.42
N MET A 98 -13.21 6.08 -16.40
CA MET A 98 -14.26 5.07 -16.34
C MET A 98 -13.84 3.85 -17.15
N CYS A 99 -13.75 2.69 -16.49
CA CYS A 99 -13.54 1.41 -17.13
C CYS A 99 -14.84 0.61 -17.13
N LEU A 100 -15.19 0.04 -18.29
CA LEU A 100 -16.36 -0.83 -18.48
C LEU A 100 -15.86 -2.21 -18.90
N TYR A 101 -16.30 -3.25 -18.18
CA TYR A 101 -15.93 -4.63 -18.47
C TYR A 101 -17.12 -5.56 -18.28
N GLY A 102 -17.32 -6.45 -19.23
CA GLY A 102 -18.36 -7.48 -19.20
C GLY A 102 -19.21 -7.48 -20.47
N ASP A 103 -20.13 -8.44 -20.55
CA ASP A 103 -21.13 -8.52 -21.60
C ASP A 103 -22.26 -7.54 -21.27
N MET A 104 -22.28 -6.42 -21.95
CA MET A 104 -23.23 -5.32 -21.71
C MET A 104 -23.65 -4.64 -23.01
N ASP A 105 -24.86 -4.06 -23.00
CA ASP A 105 -25.30 -3.14 -24.03
C ASP A 105 -24.58 -1.80 -23.85
N LEU A 106 -23.51 -1.60 -24.64
CA LEU A 106 -22.64 -0.41 -24.54
C LEU A 106 -23.42 0.87 -24.85
N ASP A 107 -24.32 0.87 -25.83
CA ASP A 107 -25.08 2.07 -26.20
C ASP A 107 -25.96 2.54 -25.03
N ARG A 108 -26.60 1.61 -24.35
CA ARG A 108 -27.41 1.90 -23.18
C ARG A 108 -26.55 2.38 -21.99
N VAL A 109 -25.40 1.75 -21.76
CA VAL A 109 -24.51 2.15 -20.66
C VAL A 109 -23.90 3.52 -20.93
N LEU A 110 -23.47 3.79 -22.16
CA LEU A 110 -22.93 5.09 -22.55
C LEU A 110 -24.00 6.19 -22.48
N ALA A 111 -25.22 5.94 -22.94
CA ALA A 111 -26.33 6.89 -22.81
C ALA A 111 -26.65 7.22 -21.34
N LEU A 112 -26.60 6.20 -20.47
CA LEU A 112 -26.74 6.41 -19.01
C LEU A 112 -25.59 7.25 -18.47
N ALA A 113 -24.35 6.94 -18.82
CA ALA A 113 -23.18 7.72 -18.41
C ALA A 113 -23.28 9.17 -18.85
N ASP A 114 -23.66 9.40 -20.11
CA ASP A 114 -23.86 10.73 -20.68
C ASP A 114 -24.87 11.57 -19.87
N SER A 115 -25.98 10.97 -19.45
CA SER A 115 -26.99 11.65 -18.62
C SER A 115 -26.46 12.16 -17.27
N TYR A 116 -25.39 11.56 -16.74
CA TYR A 116 -24.68 12.05 -15.55
C TYR A 116 -23.63 13.09 -15.90
N LEU A 117 -22.91 12.91 -17.01
CA LEU A 117 -21.76 13.72 -17.39
C LEU A 117 -22.16 15.05 -18.03
N ASP A 118 -23.29 15.12 -18.72
CA ASP A 118 -23.80 16.31 -19.42
C ASP A 118 -24.01 17.54 -18.49
N LYS A 119 -24.09 17.30 -17.19
CA LYS A 119 -24.21 18.35 -16.17
C LYS A 119 -22.90 19.06 -15.84
N TYR A 120 -21.76 18.51 -16.30
CA TYR A 120 -20.44 19.00 -15.94
C TYR A 120 -19.78 19.73 -17.11
N THR A 121 -19.10 20.82 -16.80
CA THR A 121 -18.23 21.51 -17.76
C THR A 121 -16.83 20.95 -17.65
N PRO A 122 -16.14 20.61 -18.75
CA PRO A 122 -14.76 20.12 -18.69
C PRO A 122 -13.84 21.04 -17.90
N SER A 123 -13.03 20.48 -17.04
CA SER A 123 -12.04 21.19 -16.22
C SER A 123 -10.65 20.56 -16.36
N ALA A 124 -9.62 21.28 -15.93
CA ALA A 124 -8.27 20.74 -15.87
C ALA A 124 -8.21 19.57 -14.87
N ARG A 125 -7.44 18.54 -15.23
CA ARG A 125 -7.15 17.43 -14.29
C ARG A 125 -6.28 17.92 -13.15
N GLU A 126 -6.60 17.47 -11.95
CA GLU A 126 -5.69 17.59 -10.82
C GLU A 126 -4.51 16.62 -11.02
N HIS A 127 -3.31 17.15 -10.97
CA HIS A 127 -2.10 16.34 -11.07
C HIS A 127 -1.50 16.09 -9.70
N VAL A 128 -1.29 14.81 -9.39
CA VAL A 128 -0.47 14.43 -8.26
C VAL A 128 0.99 14.76 -8.58
N GLY A 129 1.65 15.52 -7.71
CA GLY A 129 3.06 15.87 -7.85
C GLY A 129 3.94 14.61 -7.96
N GLY A 130 5.04 14.72 -8.69
CA GLY A 130 6.06 13.67 -8.72
C GLY A 130 6.70 13.51 -7.34
N ALA A 131 7.13 12.29 -6.99
CA ALA A 131 7.95 12.07 -5.80
C ALA A 131 9.38 12.55 -6.04
N THR A 132 9.99 13.14 -5.01
CA THR A 132 11.41 13.48 -5.03
C THR A 132 12.23 12.20 -4.84
N LYS A 133 13.18 11.97 -5.73
CA LYS A 133 14.06 10.81 -5.63
C LYS A 133 14.92 10.94 -4.37
N LEU A 134 14.95 9.89 -3.54
CA LEU A 134 15.85 9.82 -2.39
C LEU A 134 17.31 9.86 -2.85
N THR A 135 18.09 10.74 -2.24
CA THR A 135 19.53 10.89 -2.50
C THR A 135 20.41 10.10 -1.54
N ALA A 136 19.82 9.64 -0.42
CA ALA A 136 20.48 8.82 0.59
C ALA A 136 19.45 7.92 1.29
N PRO A 137 19.88 6.77 1.85
CA PRO A 137 19.01 5.93 2.68
C PRO A 137 18.45 6.72 3.87
N LYS A 138 17.18 6.48 4.19
CA LYS A 138 16.52 6.96 5.41
C LYS A 138 16.32 5.78 6.37
N SER A 139 16.38 6.05 7.67
CA SER A 139 16.04 5.09 8.71
C SER A 139 15.03 5.71 9.67
N VAL A 140 13.98 4.97 9.99
CA VAL A 140 12.91 5.39 10.90
C VAL A 140 12.69 4.27 11.91
N THR A 141 12.47 4.65 13.17
CA THR A 141 12.07 3.73 14.24
C THR A 141 10.75 4.20 14.80
N LYS A 142 9.78 3.30 14.89
CA LYS A 142 8.45 3.56 15.43
C LYS A 142 8.10 2.54 16.48
N ALA A 143 7.58 3.00 17.62
CA ALA A 143 6.97 2.11 18.60
C ALA A 143 5.53 1.79 18.18
N TYR A 144 5.08 0.57 18.43
CA TYR A 144 3.69 0.15 18.27
C TYR A 144 3.17 -0.49 19.58
N PRO A 145 1.86 -0.43 19.84
CA PRO A 145 1.29 -1.00 21.05
C PRO A 145 1.28 -2.55 20.99
N ILE A 146 1.57 -3.17 22.11
CA ILE A 146 1.36 -4.61 22.35
C ILE A 146 0.35 -4.78 23.47
N ASN A 147 -0.22 -5.99 23.64
CA ASN A 147 -1.16 -6.24 24.73
C ASN A 147 -0.47 -6.13 26.09
N ALA A 148 -1.23 -5.68 27.09
CA ALA A 148 -0.75 -5.61 28.47
C ALA A 148 -0.37 -7.02 28.96
N GLY A 149 0.89 -7.17 29.40
CA GLY A 149 1.43 -8.45 29.88
C GLY A 149 2.13 -9.29 28.81
N ASP A 150 2.14 -8.87 27.56
CA ASP A 150 2.93 -9.51 26.51
C ASP A 150 4.43 -9.22 26.70
N ASP A 151 5.26 -10.23 26.43
CA ASP A 151 6.71 -10.05 26.36
C ASP A 151 7.06 -9.34 25.04
N PRO A 152 7.77 -8.20 25.07
CA PRO A 152 8.21 -7.51 23.86
C PRO A 152 9.34 -8.23 23.11
N GLU A 153 10.00 -9.22 23.73
CA GLU A 153 11.10 -9.95 23.08
C GLU A 153 10.61 -10.70 21.84
N GLY A 154 11.33 -10.54 20.72
CA GLY A 154 11.02 -11.18 19.46
C GLY A 154 9.77 -10.62 18.74
N LYS A 155 9.18 -9.54 19.22
CA LYS A 155 8.02 -8.90 18.57
C LYS A 155 8.38 -7.73 17.67
N ALA A 156 9.66 -7.43 17.49
CA ALA A 156 10.06 -6.36 16.60
C ALA A 156 9.91 -6.76 15.12
N PHE A 157 9.70 -5.76 14.31
CA PHE A 157 9.69 -5.87 12.83
C PHE A 157 10.85 -5.05 12.28
N TYR A 158 11.41 -5.52 11.17
CA TYR A 158 12.35 -4.78 10.37
C TYR A 158 11.86 -4.77 8.93
N MET A 159 11.87 -3.60 8.30
CA MET A 159 11.49 -3.50 6.90
C MET A 159 12.50 -2.68 6.13
N ARG A 160 12.84 -3.14 4.95
CA ARG A 160 13.68 -2.41 4.01
C ARG A 160 12.94 -2.25 2.70
N GLY A 161 12.88 -1.01 2.19
CA GLY A 161 12.17 -0.69 0.96
C GLY A 161 13.05 -0.02 -0.06
N TRP A 162 12.75 -0.30 -1.33
CA TRP A 162 13.39 0.31 -2.49
C TRP A 162 12.33 0.83 -3.45
N VAL A 163 12.55 2.02 -3.98
CA VAL A 163 11.84 2.49 -5.17
C VAL A 163 12.60 1.99 -6.40
N ILE A 164 11.89 1.33 -7.29
CA ILE A 164 12.48 0.72 -8.48
C ILE A 164 12.48 1.75 -9.61
N ASP A 165 13.68 2.12 -10.05
CA ASP A 165 13.85 2.90 -11.29
C ASP A 165 13.65 1.96 -12.47
N HIS A 166 12.67 2.25 -13.33
CA HIS A 166 12.30 1.37 -14.44
C HIS A 166 12.03 2.18 -15.71
N ARG A 167 12.18 1.53 -16.85
CA ARG A 167 11.91 2.10 -18.17
C ARG A 167 10.72 1.45 -18.86
N CYS A 168 10.38 0.23 -18.47
CA CYS A 168 9.30 -0.56 -19.07
C CYS A 168 8.82 -1.68 -18.14
N MET A 169 7.65 -2.23 -18.45
CA MET A 169 7.05 -3.35 -17.71
C MET A 169 7.94 -4.59 -17.64
N ARG A 170 8.78 -4.83 -18.65
CA ARG A 170 9.74 -5.95 -18.65
C ARG A 170 10.73 -5.84 -17.48
N GLU A 171 11.19 -4.64 -17.16
CA GLU A 171 12.12 -4.42 -16.04
C GLU A 171 11.41 -4.63 -14.71
N ILE A 172 10.15 -4.21 -14.59
CA ILE A 172 9.32 -4.45 -13.40
C ILE A 172 9.14 -5.97 -13.18
N SER A 173 8.70 -6.70 -14.21
CA SER A 173 8.54 -8.17 -14.12
C SER A 173 9.85 -8.88 -13.79
N ALA A 174 10.97 -8.43 -14.35
CA ALA A 174 12.28 -8.97 -14.00
C ALA A 174 12.62 -8.73 -12.52
N MET A 175 12.30 -7.58 -11.98
CA MET A 175 12.51 -7.26 -10.55
C MET A 175 11.63 -8.12 -9.63
N GLU A 176 10.39 -8.41 -10.01
CA GLU A 176 9.52 -9.31 -9.24
C GLU A 176 10.11 -10.73 -9.19
N ILE A 177 10.56 -11.26 -10.33
CA ILE A 177 11.19 -12.59 -10.42
C ILE A 177 12.49 -12.62 -9.60
N ILE A 178 13.31 -11.57 -9.67
CA ILE A 178 14.56 -11.45 -8.90
C ILE A 178 14.26 -11.36 -7.41
N ALA A 179 13.28 -10.56 -7.00
CA ALA A 179 12.88 -10.43 -5.59
C ALA A 179 12.43 -11.80 -5.03
N ASP A 180 11.66 -12.55 -5.82
CA ASP A 180 11.24 -13.90 -5.46
C ASP A 180 12.44 -14.85 -5.30
N ALA A 181 13.38 -14.83 -6.24
CA ALA A 181 14.59 -15.66 -6.20
C ALA A 181 15.56 -15.28 -5.07
N LEU A 182 15.58 -14.01 -4.65
CA LEU A 182 16.44 -13.52 -3.57
C LEU A 182 15.85 -13.76 -2.17
N PHE A 183 14.53 -13.60 -2.03
CA PHE A 183 13.89 -13.40 -0.72
C PHE A 183 12.76 -14.38 -0.41
N ASN A 184 12.01 -14.91 -1.38
CA ASN A 184 10.79 -15.66 -1.11
C ASN A 184 10.94 -17.18 -1.31
N ALA A 185 11.62 -17.60 -2.37
CA ALA A 185 11.81 -19.04 -2.62
C ALA A 185 12.50 -19.72 -1.45
N GLU A 186 12.18 -20.99 -1.19
CA GLU A 186 12.80 -21.75 -0.08
C GLU A 186 14.34 -21.83 -0.19
N ALA A 187 14.86 -21.88 -1.41
CA ALA A 187 16.28 -21.84 -1.69
C ALA A 187 16.87 -20.42 -1.83
N ALA A 188 16.05 -19.38 -1.61
CA ALA A 188 16.47 -18.01 -1.77
C ALA A 188 17.66 -17.67 -0.86
N PRO A 189 18.77 -17.19 -1.43
CA PRO A 189 20.03 -17.07 -0.67
C PRO A 189 19.97 -16.04 0.45
N VAL A 190 19.27 -14.90 0.26
CA VAL A 190 19.14 -13.87 1.30
C VAL A 190 18.23 -14.37 2.41
N LYS A 191 17.07 -14.98 2.08
CA LYS A 191 16.18 -15.60 3.07
C LYS A 191 16.94 -16.62 3.91
N ARG A 192 17.69 -17.50 3.28
CA ARG A 192 18.47 -18.52 4.01
C ARG A 192 19.51 -17.90 4.96
N ALA A 193 20.24 -16.89 4.50
CA ALA A 193 21.21 -16.20 5.35
C ALA A 193 20.53 -15.54 6.57
N LEU A 194 19.37 -14.93 6.38
CA LEU A 194 18.57 -14.33 7.45
C LEU A 194 18.06 -15.39 8.45
N MET A 195 17.47 -16.48 7.94
CA MET A 195 16.97 -17.57 8.82
C MET A 195 18.10 -18.24 9.59
N GLN A 196 19.25 -18.49 8.96
CA GLN A 196 20.43 -19.08 9.62
C GLN A 196 21.05 -18.18 10.68
N SER A 197 20.86 -16.87 10.61
CA SER A 197 21.34 -15.94 11.62
C SER A 197 20.64 -16.11 12.98
N GLY A 198 19.40 -16.63 12.98
CA GLY A 198 18.55 -16.75 14.17
C GLY A 198 18.12 -15.39 14.76
N LEU A 199 18.24 -14.29 13.98
CA LEU A 199 17.89 -12.93 14.41
C LEU A 199 16.46 -12.53 14.06
N CYS A 200 15.79 -13.28 13.19
CA CYS A 200 14.38 -13.09 12.84
C CYS A 200 13.68 -14.43 12.64
N GLY A 201 12.36 -14.45 12.80
CA GLY A 201 11.53 -15.65 12.65
C GLY A 201 11.04 -15.86 11.23
N ASN A 202 10.87 -14.78 10.46
CA ASN A 202 10.43 -14.85 9.06
C ASN A 202 11.05 -13.74 8.22
N ALA A 203 11.14 -13.98 6.91
CA ALA A 203 11.56 -13.01 5.89
C ALA A 203 10.71 -13.18 4.64
N GLN A 204 10.08 -12.09 4.19
CA GLN A 204 9.22 -12.08 3.01
C GLN A 204 9.42 -10.79 2.22
N ALA A 205 9.56 -10.91 0.90
CA ALA A 205 9.55 -9.75 0.01
C ALA A 205 8.21 -9.65 -0.72
N TYR A 206 7.78 -8.41 -0.92
CA TYR A 206 6.62 -8.06 -1.73
C TYR A 206 6.85 -6.68 -2.34
N GLY A 207 5.99 -6.24 -3.24
CA GLY A 207 6.09 -4.93 -3.86
C GLY A 207 4.77 -4.49 -4.46
N ASP A 208 4.76 -3.28 -4.94
CA ASP A 208 3.68 -2.72 -5.73
C ASP A 208 4.24 -2.34 -7.12
N PRO A 209 4.09 -3.23 -8.10
CA PRO A 209 4.59 -3.01 -9.45
C PRO A 209 3.67 -2.12 -10.30
N GLY A 210 2.40 -1.94 -9.91
CA GLY A 210 1.35 -1.26 -10.67
C GLY A 210 1.33 0.26 -10.53
N ILE A 211 2.14 0.83 -9.65
CA ILE A 211 2.19 2.27 -9.39
C ILE A 211 3.27 2.98 -10.20
N LYS A 212 3.15 4.29 -10.33
CA LYS A 212 4.12 5.14 -11.08
C LYS A 212 5.56 5.02 -10.59
N TYR A 213 5.74 4.74 -9.30
CA TYR A 213 7.03 4.52 -8.66
C TYR A 213 7.05 3.14 -8.02
N PRO A 214 7.24 2.07 -8.81
CA PRO A 214 7.20 0.70 -8.32
C PRO A 214 8.14 0.50 -7.13
N THR A 215 7.70 -0.30 -6.19
CA THR A 215 8.44 -0.55 -4.96
C THR A 215 8.72 -2.03 -4.76
N CYS A 216 9.77 -2.31 -4.03
CA CYS A 216 10.08 -3.63 -3.50
C CYS A 216 10.38 -3.49 -2.00
N TYR A 217 9.78 -4.34 -1.21
CA TYR A 217 9.94 -4.37 0.24
C TYR A 217 10.44 -5.74 0.69
N LEU A 218 11.34 -5.76 1.66
CA LEU A 218 11.71 -6.93 2.42
C LEU A 218 11.27 -6.71 3.87
N MET A 219 10.32 -7.49 4.35
CA MET A 219 9.82 -7.46 5.72
C MET A 219 10.32 -8.68 6.49
N LEU A 220 10.83 -8.44 7.68
CA LEU A 220 11.24 -9.44 8.64
C LEU A 220 10.35 -9.32 9.88
N SER A 221 9.86 -10.44 10.39
CA SER A 221 9.11 -10.51 11.65
C SER A 221 9.87 -11.28 12.73
N ASP A 222 9.38 -11.18 13.96
CA ASP A 222 9.97 -11.81 15.13
C ASP A 222 11.46 -11.46 15.28
N VAL A 223 11.78 -10.20 15.06
CA VAL A 223 13.15 -9.68 15.08
C VAL A 223 13.59 -9.45 16.51
N LYS A 224 14.82 -9.89 16.84
CA LYS A 224 15.45 -9.58 18.13
C LYS A 224 15.88 -8.11 18.17
N ALA A 225 15.62 -7.42 19.27
CA ALA A 225 15.83 -5.98 19.39
C ALA A 225 17.30 -5.54 19.16
N ASP A 226 18.27 -6.40 19.45
CA ASP A 226 19.70 -6.17 19.22
C ASP A 226 20.19 -6.58 17.81
N GLY A 227 19.26 -7.01 16.96
CA GLY A 227 19.55 -7.60 15.64
C GLY A 227 19.59 -6.64 14.46
N PHE A 228 19.04 -5.44 14.56
CA PHE A 228 18.78 -4.56 13.41
C PHE A 228 20.02 -4.27 12.54
N ASP A 229 21.13 -3.84 13.14
CA ASP A 229 22.36 -3.54 12.40
C ASP A 229 22.98 -4.79 11.77
N LYS A 230 22.92 -5.93 12.47
CA LYS A 230 23.42 -7.21 11.97
C LYS A 230 22.60 -7.68 10.77
N LEU A 231 21.26 -7.56 10.83
CA LEU A 231 20.35 -7.92 9.74
C LEU A 231 20.63 -7.09 8.49
N SER A 232 20.83 -5.77 8.64
CA SER A 232 21.20 -4.90 7.53
C SER A 232 22.50 -5.38 6.87
N GLY A 233 23.52 -5.70 7.66
CA GLY A 233 24.80 -6.23 7.16
C GLY A 233 24.69 -7.59 6.45
N ILE A 234 23.83 -8.50 6.94
CA ILE A 234 23.57 -9.79 6.30
C ILE A 234 22.92 -9.60 4.93
N ILE A 235 21.89 -8.72 4.85
CA ILE A 235 21.20 -8.41 3.60
C ILE A 235 22.17 -7.85 2.57
N ASP A 236 22.96 -6.84 2.95
CA ASP A 236 23.91 -6.18 2.05
C ASP A 236 25.01 -7.12 1.58
N SER A 237 25.54 -7.94 2.49
CA SER A 237 26.56 -8.93 2.14
C SER A 237 26.03 -10.01 1.20
N ALA A 238 24.85 -10.54 1.45
CA ALA A 238 24.23 -11.55 0.62
C ALA A 238 23.89 -11.01 -0.78
N ILE A 239 23.34 -9.82 -0.89
CA ILE A 239 23.05 -9.16 -2.19
C ILE A 239 24.35 -8.91 -2.95
N LYS A 240 25.40 -8.42 -2.28
CA LYS A 240 26.70 -8.17 -2.89
C LYS A 240 27.33 -9.45 -3.42
N ASP A 241 27.28 -10.53 -2.65
CA ASP A 241 27.77 -11.85 -3.05
C ASP A 241 27.06 -12.35 -4.32
N ILE A 242 25.74 -12.22 -4.38
CA ILE A 242 24.94 -12.63 -5.53
C ILE A 242 25.24 -11.76 -6.75
N ALA A 243 25.41 -10.45 -6.55
CA ALA A 243 25.78 -9.55 -7.64
C ALA A 243 27.14 -9.91 -8.28
N GLN A 244 28.06 -10.51 -7.50
CA GLN A 244 29.38 -10.96 -7.99
C GLN A 244 29.34 -12.37 -8.58
N LYS A 245 28.59 -13.30 -7.97
CA LYS A 245 28.60 -14.72 -8.32
C LYS A 245 27.48 -15.13 -9.28
N GLY A 246 26.45 -14.29 -9.39
CA GLY A 246 25.19 -14.60 -10.08
C GLY A 246 24.22 -15.42 -9.23
N LEU A 247 22.97 -15.51 -9.67
CA LEU A 247 21.95 -16.39 -9.12
C LEU A 247 22.10 -17.82 -9.66
N ASP A 248 21.70 -18.78 -8.85
CA ASP A 248 21.56 -20.17 -9.33
C ASP A 248 20.54 -20.22 -10.48
N LYS A 249 20.95 -20.81 -11.60
CA LYS A 249 20.12 -20.82 -12.80
C LYS A 249 18.84 -21.63 -12.63
N LYS A 250 18.89 -22.76 -11.90
CA LYS A 250 17.70 -23.58 -11.64
C LYS A 250 16.70 -22.87 -10.73
N LEU A 251 17.20 -22.14 -9.73
CA LEU A 251 16.36 -21.32 -8.87
C LEU A 251 15.67 -20.22 -9.68
N LEU A 252 16.41 -19.54 -10.55
CA LEU A 252 15.85 -18.48 -11.39
C LEU A 252 14.79 -19.02 -12.37
N GLU A 253 15.05 -20.18 -13.00
CA GLU A 253 14.10 -20.87 -13.88
C GLU A 253 12.82 -21.27 -13.10
N ALA A 254 12.96 -21.76 -11.86
CA ALA A 254 11.81 -22.11 -11.03
C ALA A 254 10.96 -20.88 -10.65
N CYS A 255 11.60 -19.75 -10.32
CA CYS A 255 10.90 -18.50 -10.03
C CYS A 255 10.22 -17.92 -11.28
N LEU A 256 10.87 -18.01 -12.45
CA LEU A 256 10.29 -17.59 -13.73
C LEU A 256 9.04 -18.42 -14.07
N ASN A 257 9.14 -19.76 -13.94
CA ASN A 257 8.00 -20.65 -14.19
C ASN A 257 6.83 -20.37 -13.23
N ARG A 258 7.11 -20.11 -11.95
CA ARG A 258 6.10 -19.73 -10.96
C ARG A 258 5.44 -18.40 -11.31
N TYR A 259 6.23 -17.41 -11.70
CA TYR A 259 5.74 -16.11 -12.15
C TYR A 259 4.82 -16.27 -13.38
N GLU A 260 5.27 -17.00 -14.39
CA GLU A 260 4.48 -17.26 -15.61
C GLU A 260 3.19 -18.02 -15.30
N PHE A 261 3.26 -19.04 -14.45
CA PHE A 261 2.10 -19.79 -14.00
C PHE A 261 1.10 -18.90 -13.26
N GLY A 262 1.58 -18.10 -12.31
CA GLY A 262 0.74 -17.13 -11.58
C GLY A 262 0.02 -16.17 -12.52
N ARG A 263 0.73 -15.63 -13.51
CA ARG A 263 0.13 -14.71 -14.51
C ARG A 263 -0.89 -15.39 -15.44
N ARG A 264 -0.78 -16.69 -15.67
CA ARG A 264 -1.74 -17.45 -16.48
C ARG A 264 -2.96 -17.92 -15.70
N GLU A 265 -2.73 -18.36 -14.48
CA GLU A 265 -3.76 -18.93 -13.60
C GLU A 265 -4.53 -17.85 -12.81
N GLU A 266 -4.02 -16.62 -12.76
CA GLU A 266 -4.51 -15.51 -11.93
C GLU A 266 -5.78 -15.88 -11.13
N PRO A 267 -5.67 -16.28 -9.86
CA PRO A 267 -6.84 -16.54 -9.06
C PRO A 267 -7.62 -15.23 -9.00
N ALA A 268 -8.84 -15.23 -9.54
CA ALA A 268 -9.71 -14.07 -9.51
C ALA A 268 -10.06 -13.73 -8.04
N TYR A 269 -9.16 -13.05 -7.36
CA TYR A 269 -9.42 -12.52 -6.03
C TYR A 269 -10.47 -11.41 -6.11
N TYR A 270 -10.42 -10.65 -7.22
CA TYR A 270 -11.44 -9.70 -7.62
C TYR A 270 -12.07 -10.13 -8.95
N PRO A 271 -13.27 -9.62 -9.30
CA PRO A 271 -13.78 -9.79 -10.66
C PRO A 271 -12.72 -9.32 -11.68
N LYS A 272 -12.43 -10.17 -12.65
CA LYS A 272 -11.37 -9.97 -13.66
C LYS A 272 -11.38 -8.57 -14.30
N GLY A 273 -12.55 -7.97 -14.45
CA GLY A 273 -12.68 -6.63 -14.99
C GLY A 273 -12.03 -5.57 -14.12
N ILE A 274 -12.11 -5.69 -12.79
CA ILE A 274 -11.47 -4.76 -11.85
C ILE A 274 -9.95 -4.87 -11.99
N GLU A 275 -9.39 -6.08 -12.01
CA GLU A 275 -7.95 -6.33 -12.17
C GLU A 275 -7.40 -5.79 -13.50
N LEU A 276 -8.21 -5.81 -14.57
CA LEU A 276 -7.83 -5.24 -15.86
C LEU A 276 -7.93 -3.71 -15.94
N CYS A 277 -8.67 -3.09 -15.01
CA CYS A 277 -8.87 -1.65 -14.96
C CYS A 277 -7.86 -0.93 -14.05
N ILE A 278 -7.26 -1.62 -13.11
CA ILE A 278 -6.25 -1.11 -12.18
C ILE A 278 -4.86 -1.35 -12.76
#